data_e63b2bc1b951d9ffbe402d671493c450
#
_entry.id   e63b2bc1b951d9ffbe402d671493c450
#
_cell.length_a   1.000
_cell.length_b   1.000
_cell.length_c   1.000
_cell.angle_alpha   90.00
_cell.angle_beta   90.00
_cell.angle_gamma   90.00
#
_symmetry.space_group_name_H-M   'P 1'
#
loop_
_entity.id
_entity.type
_entity.pdbx_description
1 polymer ?
#
loop_
_entity_poly.entity_id
_entity_poly.type
_entity_poly.pdbx_seq_one_letter_code
_entity_poly.pdbx_strand_id
1 'polypeptide(L)'
;STRKESSAASDVYKRQYLSIDSERRRYLLYSSVLSGVLYGLKAEIVRVEVDVGNGIPSFEMSGFLSNEVKEARERVRVAIRNSGYELPPQRIVVNISPADIRKCGTGFDLPIALAILSANGYIDEVNVDNMIILGELSLDGSINGVSGVLPCVCEAKKSGISKALIPVSNYNEGRIVEKVNIIPTNSLKMAVQYINNGIIENQRQDNPEQCRTTDKQEINYADICGQEAAKRATMIAVAGMHNIMYIGPPGSGKTMMAKRIPSIMPDMTFDEKLAVTNIYSVAGQLGEYGGLVEDRPFRAPYHNVTKSSFFGGGMFPRPGEITLAGKGVLFLDEMTEFKPEILEGLRQPLEDKDITIVRMGRTYTYPADFMLVGAMNPCKCGYYPDRSRCNCSEQDIKRYIGKISMPLWDRFDMCIKTDEIGYEQIRCSSDNGLSLIHI
;
A
#
# COMPACT_ATOMS: atom_id res chain seq x y z
N SER A 1 23.16 11.91 -66.62
CA SER A 1 22.74 10.51 -66.61
C SER A 1 22.98 9.80 -65.27
N THR A 2 23.78 10.33 -64.40
CA THR A 2 24.22 9.70 -63.13
C THR A 2 23.35 9.96 -61.88
N ARG A 3 22.31 10.82 -61.97
CA ARG A 3 21.41 11.15 -60.84
C ARG A 3 20.16 10.25 -60.74
N LYS A 4 19.79 9.50 -61.77
CA LYS A 4 18.60 8.61 -61.74
C LYS A 4 18.92 7.19 -61.22
N GLU A 5 20.16 6.72 -61.25
CA GLU A 5 20.53 5.38 -60.78
C GLU A 5 20.70 5.31 -59.26
N SER A 6 21.06 6.40 -58.58
CA SER A 6 21.19 6.48 -57.12
C SER A 6 19.85 6.43 -56.38
N SER A 7 18.76 6.94 -57.00
CA SER A 7 17.41 6.91 -56.42
C SER A 7 16.79 5.50 -56.45
N ALA A 8 17.00 4.78 -57.56
CA ALA A 8 16.44 3.43 -57.71
C ALA A 8 17.10 2.40 -56.76
N ALA A 9 18.42 2.53 -56.53
CA ALA A 9 19.13 1.65 -55.59
C ALA A 9 18.70 1.90 -54.15
N SER A 10 18.46 3.15 -53.76
CA SER A 10 17.91 3.52 -52.43
C SER A 10 16.49 2.99 -52.22
N ASP A 11 15.64 3.00 -53.23
CA ASP A 11 14.28 2.50 -53.17
C ASP A 11 14.21 0.98 -53.18
N VAL A 12 15.12 0.28 -53.83
CA VAL A 12 15.25 -1.17 -53.78
C VAL A 12 15.77 -1.62 -52.41
N TYR A 13 16.75 -0.93 -51.83
CA TYR A 13 17.22 -1.19 -50.46
C TYR A 13 16.13 -0.94 -49.43
N LYS A 14 15.39 0.14 -49.52
CA LYS A 14 14.25 0.40 -48.67
C LYS A 14 13.13 -0.65 -48.78
N ARG A 15 12.85 -1.09 -50.02
CA ARG A 15 11.86 -2.17 -50.24
C ARG A 15 12.33 -3.52 -49.76
N GLN A 16 13.63 -3.87 -49.84
CA GLN A 16 14.16 -5.09 -49.26
C GLN A 16 14.19 -5.06 -47.74
N TYR A 17 14.54 -3.92 -47.11
CA TYR A 17 14.43 -3.77 -45.64
C TYR A 17 13.00 -3.83 -45.17
N LEU A 18 12.06 -3.22 -45.87
CA LEU A 18 10.63 -3.31 -45.54
C LEU A 18 10.06 -4.70 -45.79
N SER A 19 10.58 -5.47 -46.75
CA SER A 19 10.14 -6.86 -47.02
C SER A 19 10.67 -7.84 -45.98
N ILE A 20 11.91 -7.67 -45.52
CA ILE A 20 12.51 -8.50 -44.46
C ILE A 20 11.83 -8.24 -43.12
N ASP A 21 11.48 -7.00 -42.82
CA ASP A 21 10.73 -6.63 -41.61
C ASP A 21 9.28 -7.13 -41.67
N SER A 22 8.66 -7.16 -42.87
CA SER A 22 7.30 -7.69 -43.05
C SER A 22 7.23 -9.23 -43.00
N GLU A 23 8.29 -9.94 -43.36
CA GLU A 23 8.34 -11.40 -43.25
C GLU A 23 8.62 -11.87 -41.81
N ARG A 24 9.44 -11.17 -41.02
CA ARG A 24 9.56 -11.44 -39.57
C ARG A 24 8.30 -11.16 -38.78
N ARG A 25 7.46 -10.18 -39.18
CA ARG A 25 6.17 -9.85 -38.53
C ARG A 25 5.07 -10.90 -38.76
N ARG A 26 5.25 -11.92 -39.55
CA ARG A 26 4.16 -12.84 -39.96
C ARG A 26 3.91 -14.05 -39.04
N TYR A 27 4.63 -14.25 -37.95
CA TYR A 27 4.58 -15.53 -37.23
C TYR A 27 4.24 -15.52 -35.74
N LEU A 28 3.99 -14.39 -35.11
CA LEU A 28 3.52 -14.36 -33.72
C LEU A 28 2.08 -13.84 -33.68
N LEU A 29 1.10 -14.73 -33.86
CA LEU A 29 -0.31 -14.40 -33.68
C LEU A 29 -0.73 -14.47 -32.20
N TYR A 30 0.09 -15.07 -31.35
CA TYR A 30 -0.16 -15.31 -29.94
C TYR A 30 1.06 -14.89 -29.10
N SER A 31 0.81 -14.31 -27.95
CA SER A 31 1.83 -14.03 -26.95
C SER A 31 1.26 -14.10 -25.54
N SER A 32 2.09 -14.41 -24.57
CA SER A 32 1.67 -14.42 -23.17
C SER A 32 2.73 -13.78 -22.26
N VAL A 33 2.29 -13.01 -21.25
CA VAL A 33 3.14 -12.43 -20.23
C VAL A 33 2.58 -12.71 -18.84
N LEU A 34 3.45 -12.70 -17.83
CA LEU A 34 3.04 -12.89 -16.45
C LEU A 34 2.79 -11.56 -15.76
N SER A 35 1.75 -11.51 -14.95
CA SER A 35 1.40 -10.38 -14.11
C SER A 35 0.97 -10.86 -12.73
N GLY A 36 0.61 -9.95 -11.84
CA GLY A 36 0.14 -10.25 -10.50
C GLY A 36 -1.23 -9.64 -10.21
N VAL A 37 -2.03 -10.33 -9.43
CA VAL A 37 -3.29 -9.83 -8.89
C VAL A 37 -3.29 -9.93 -7.38
N LEU A 38 -3.81 -8.90 -6.71
CA LEU A 38 -3.93 -8.89 -5.26
C LEU A 38 -5.16 -9.67 -4.80
N TYR A 39 -4.96 -10.47 -3.76
CA TYR A 39 -5.99 -11.14 -3.00
C TYR A 39 -5.78 -10.89 -1.50
N GLY A 40 -6.46 -9.89 -0.94
CA GLY A 40 -6.16 -9.40 0.40
C GLY A 40 -4.74 -8.85 0.49
N LEU A 41 -3.91 -9.42 1.36
CA LEU A 41 -2.47 -9.10 1.49
C LEU A 41 -1.56 -10.04 0.68
N LYS A 42 -2.13 -11.00 -0.01
CA LYS A 42 -1.40 -11.93 -0.87
C LYS A 42 -1.53 -11.52 -2.32
N ALA A 43 -0.62 -12.00 -3.14
CA ALA A 43 -0.74 -11.90 -4.59
C ALA A 43 -0.81 -13.29 -5.22
N GLU A 44 -1.41 -13.38 -6.38
CA GLU A 44 -1.42 -14.57 -7.22
C GLU A 44 -0.89 -14.21 -8.60
N ILE A 45 -0.07 -15.09 -9.17
CA ILE A 45 0.46 -14.91 -10.53
C ILE A 45 -0.66 -15.22 -11.53
N VAL A 46 -0.86 -14.30 -12.46
CA VAL A 46 -1.81 -14.43 -13.55
C VAL A 46 -1.11 -14.32 -14.89
N ARG A 47 -1.69 -14.94 -15.90
CA ARG A 47 -1.16 -14.90 -17.26
C ARG A 47 -2.07 -14.00 -18.12
N VAL A 48 -1.45 -13.05 -18.79
CA VAL A 48 -2.09 -12.18 -19.78
C VAL A 48 -1.74 -12.75 -21.14
N GLU A 49 -2.74 -13.31 -21.80
CA GLU A 49 -2.62 -13.96 -23.11
C GLU A 49 -3.26 -13.05 -24.16
N VAL A 50 -2.57 -12.86 -25.27
CA VAL A 50 -3.04 -12.03 -26.37
C VAL A 50 -2.99 -12.83 -27.66
N ASP A 51 -4.10 -12.84 -28.38
CA ASP A 51 -4.21 -13.37 -29.73
C ASP A 51 -4.54 -12.23 -30.70
N VAL A 52 -3.78 -12.12 -31.78
CA VAL A 52 -3.93 -11.11 -32.82
C VAL A 52 -4.25 -11.80 -34.13
N GLY A 53 -5.48 -11.70 -34.58
CA GLY A 53 -5.95 -12.41 -35.76
C GLY A 53 -6.45 -11.51 -36.87
N ASN A 54 -6.57 -12.11 -38.08
CA ASN A 54 -7.20 -11.45 -39.19
C ASN A 54 -8.73 -11.44 -38.99
N GLY A 55 -9.38 -10.31 -39.25
CA GLY A 55 -10.82 -10.17 -39.09
C GLY A 55 -11.29 -8.74 -39.02
N ILE A 56 -12.54 -8.52 -38.66
CA ILE A 56 -13.06 -7.18 -38.38
C ILE A 56 -12.30 -6.61 -37.19
N PRO A 57 -11.72 -5.42 -37.30
CA PRO A 57 -10.98 -4.81 -36.20
C PRO A 57 -11.82 -4.73 -34.94
N SER A 58 -11.40 -5.44 -33.91
CA SER A 58 -12.07 -5.45 -32.60
C SER A 58 -11.01 -5.60 -31.50
N PHE A 59 -11.36 -5.15 -30.30
CA PHE A 59 -10.54 -5.35 -29.10
C PHE A 59 -11.43 -5.97 -28.02
N GLU A 60 -11.30 -7.24 -27.82
CA GLU A 60 -12.09 -8.03 -26.88
C GLU A 60 -11.26 -8.43 -25.67
N MET A 61 -11.86 -8.36 -24.48
CA MET A 61 -11.21 -8.75 -23.23
C MET A 61 -12.05 -9.80 -22.53
N SER A 62 -11.44 -10.92 -22.15
CA SER A 62 -12.06 -12.04 -21.45
C SER A 62 -11.37 -12.33 -20.11
N GLY A 63 -12.07 -13.07 -19.26
CA GLY A 63 -11.66 -13.34 -17.87
C GLY A 63 -12.63 -12.69 -16.88
N PHE A 64 -12.44 -12.91 -15.60
CA PHE A 64 -13.24 -12.27 -14.55
C PHE A 64 -12.67 -10.87 -14.23
N LEU A 65 -13.02 -9.87 -15.06
CA LEU A 65 -12.43 -8.53 -15.06
C LEU A 65 -13.35 -7.51 -14.38
N SER A 66 -12.76 -6.59 -13.60
CA SER A 66 -13.45 -5.38 -13.14
C SER A 66 -13.64 -4.38 -14.28
N ASN A 67 -14.46 -3.34 -14.07
CA ASN A 67 -14.65 -2.29 -15.07
C ASN A 67 -13.36 -1.54 -15.35
N GLU A 68 -12.54 -1.28 -14.33
CA GLU A 68 -11.24 -0.62 -14.44
C GLU A 68 -10.29 -1.35 -15.41
N VAL A 69 -10.26 -2.70 -15.31
CA VAL A 69 -9.46 -3.53 -16.23
C VAL A 69 -10.06 -3.54 -17.64
N LYS A 70 -11.39 -3.49 -17.78
CA LYS A 70 -12.03 -3.39 -19.10
C LYS A 70 -11.76 -2.06 -19.79
N GLU A 71 -11.65 -0.97 -19.02
CA GLU A 71 -11.31 0.36 -19.52
C GLU A 71 -9.84 0.45 -19.98
N ALA A 72 -8.96 -0.45 -19.54
CA ALA A 72 -7.58 -0.56 -20.00
C ALA A 72 -7.47 -0.64 -21.53
N ARG A 73 -8.50 -1.18 -22.20
CA ARG A 73 -8.55 -1.31 -23.66
C ARG A 73 -8.22 0.02 -24.37
N GLU A 74 -8.89 1.09 -23.99
CA GLU A 74 -8.71 2.39 -24.64
C GLU A 74 -7.36 3.03 -24.23
N ARG A 75 -6.98 2.93 -22.93
CA ARG A 75 -5.68 3.46 -22.46
C ARG A 75 -4.52 2.79 -23.17
N VAL A 76 -4.51 1.46 -23.22
CA VAL A 76 -3.46 0.67 -23.88
C VAL A 76 -3.34 1.00 -25.37
N ARG A 77 -4.48 1.05 -26.08
CA ARG A 77 -4.49 1.35 -27.52
C ARG A 77 -3.88 2.73 -27.82
N VAL A 78 -4.26 3.73 -27.03
CA VAL A 78 -3.76 5.11 -27.22
C VAL A 78 -2.29 5.19 -26.81
N ALA A 79 -1.89 4.59 -25.69
CA ALA A 79 -0.52 4.58 -25.21
C ALA A 79 0.45 3.92 -26.18
N ILE A 80 0.09 2.80 -26.78
CA ILE A 80 0.90 2.10 -27.80
C ILE A 80 1.13 3.03 -29.00
N ARG A 81 0.06 3.65 -29.52
CA ARG A 81 0.16 4.57 -30.65
C ARG A 81 1.03 5.80 -30.34
N ASN A 82 0.81 6.41 -29.17
CA ASN A 82 1.56 7.61 -28.78
C ASN A 82 3.02 7.30 -28.43
N SER A 83 3.34 6.04 -28.11
CA SER A 83 4.72 5.54 -27.96
C SER A 83 5.43 5.28 -29.31
N GLY A 84 4.77 5.50 -30.45
CA GLY A 84 5.33 5.34 -31.77
C GLY A 84 5.24 3.93 -32.36
N TYR A 85 4.40 3.05 -31.80
CA TYR A 85 4.13 1.73 -32.34
C TYR A 85 2.82 1.71 -33.13
N GLU A 86 2.88 1.12 -34.33
CA GLU A 86 1.70 0.97 -35.17
C GLU A 86 0.96 -0.32 -34.84
N LEU A 87 -0.34 -0.22 -34.57
CA LEU A 87 -1.23 -1.36 -34.47
C LEU A 87 -2.06 -1.41 -35.78
N PRO A 88 -1.83 -2.43 -36.63
CA PRO A 88 -2.65 -2.61 -37.81
C PRO A 88 -4.12 -2.88 -37.40
N PRO A 89 -5.10 -2.61 -38.28
CA PRO A 89 -6.51 -2.89 -38.01
C PRO A 89 -6.77 -4.39 -37.97
N GLN A 90 -6.60 -5.02 -36.82
CA GLN A 90 -6.71 -6.46 -36.58
C GLN A 90 -7.69 -6.75 -35.45
N ARG A 91 -8.15 -8.00 -35.35
CA ARG A 91 -8.87 -8.49 -34.17
C ARG A 91 -7.87 -8.81 -33.08
N ILE A 92 -8.01 -8.13 -31.95
CA ILE A 92 -7.18 -8.36 -30.73
C ILE A 92 -8.08 -8.99 -29.68
N VAL A 93 -7.70 -10.16 -29.19
CA VAL A 93 -8.36 -10.84 -28.07
C VAL A 93 -7.36 -10.94 -26.92
N VAL A 94 -7.74 -10.41 -25.76
CA VAL A 94 -6.95 -10.46 -24.52
C VAL A 94 -7.68 -11.37 -23.54
N ASN A 95 -7.01 -12.38 -23.03
CA ASN A 95 -7.51 -13.25 -21.98
C ASN A 95 -6.61 -13.15 -20.75
N ILE A 96 -7.18 -12.92 -19.56
CA ILE A 96 -6.41 -12.90 -18.31
C ILE A 96 -6.81 -14.11 -17.48
N SER A 97 -5.95 -15.13 -17.49
CA SER A 97 -6.16 -16.40 -16.79
C SER A 97 -5.48 -16.43 -15.40
N PRO A 98 -6.00 -17.23 -14.43
CA PRO A 98 -7.19 -18.07 -14.49
C PRO A 98 -8.50 -17.26 -14.34
N ALA A 99 -9.60 -17.78 -14.84
CA ALA A 99 -10.90 -17.08 -14.90
C ALA A 99 -11.66 -17.04 -13.58
N ASP A 100 -11.29 -17.85 -12.60
CA ASP A 100 -11.91 -17.91 -11.26
C ASP A 100 -11.48 -16.76 -10.34
N ILE A 101 -10.35 -16.11 -10.63
CA ILE A 101 -9.82 -14.98 -9.87
C ILE A 101 -10.29 -13.68 -10.51
N ARG A 102 -10.90 -12.79 -9.72
CA ARG A 102 -11.27 -11.46 -10.18
C ARG A 102 -10.06 -10.55 -10.30
N LYS A 103 -9.85 -9.98 -11.48
CA LYS A 103 -8.78 -9.01 -11.74
C LYS A 103 -9.31 -7.61 -11.51
N CYS A 104 -8.59 -6.85 -10.67
CA CYS A 104 -8.94 -5.50 -10.26
C CYS A 104 -7.73 -4.58 -10.35
N GLY A 105 -7.98 -3.29 -10.49
CA GLY A 105 -6.94 -2.26 -10.55
C GLY A 105 -6.39 -2.04 -11.96
N THR A 106 -5.51 -1.06 -12.07
CA THR A 106 -4.96 -0.55 -13.34
C THR A 106 -3.60 -1.16 -13.70
N GLY A 107 -3.03 -2.00 -12.82
CA GLY A 107 -1.71 -2.61 -12.99
C GLY A 107 -1.57 -3.55 -14.19
N PHE A 108 -2.66 -3.85 -14.89
CA PHE A 108 -2.67 -4.73 -16.08
C PHE A 108 -2.42 -3.98 -17.39
N ASP A 109 -2.41 -2.65 -17.40
CA ASP A 109 -2.25 -1.87 -18.63
C ASP A 109 -0.91 -2.19 -19.31
N LEU A 110 0.18 -2.15 -18.57
CA LEU A 110 1.51 -2.43 -19.09
C LEU A 110 1.68 -3.88 -19.55
N PRO A 111 1.27 -4.91 -18.78
CA PRO A 111 1.29 -6.30 -19.24
C PRO A 111 0.51 -6.52 -20.55
N ILE A 112 -0.71 -5.95 -20.66
CA ILE A 112 -1.52 -6.05 -21.87
C ILE A 112 -0.82 -5.39 -23.06
N ALA A 113 -0.25 -4.19 -22.87
CA ALA A 113 0.45 -3.48 -23.93
C ALA A 113 1.66 -4.26 -24.44
N LEU A 114 2.47 -4.80 -23.53
CA LEU A 114 3.66 -5.58 -23.90
C LEU A 114 3.30 -6.90 -24.56
N ALA A 115 2.24 -7.57 -24.12
CA ALA A 115 1.74 -8.79 -24.79
C ALA A 115 1.24 -8.49 -26.22
N ILE A 116 0.53 -7.38 -26.43
CA ILE A 116 0.09 -6.94 -27.78
C ILE A 116 1.30 -6.62 -28.66
N LEU A 117 2.29 -5.92 -28.12
CA LEU A 117 3.52 -5.58 -28.87
C LEU A 117 4.35 -6.83 -29.21
N SER A 118 4.41 -7.82 -28.30
CA SER A 118 5.05 -9.11 -28.56
C SER A 118 4.30 -9.90 -29.66
N ALA A 119 2.98 -10.01 -29.58
CA ALA A 119 2.17 -10.65 -30.61
C ALA A 119 2.32 -9.99 -32.00
N ASN A 120 2.58 -8.69 -32.06
CA ASN A 120 2.85 -7.95 -33.29
C ASN A 120 4.34 -7.95 -33.70
N GLY A 121 5.22 -8.69 -33.01
CA GLY A 121 6.63 -8.85 -33.36
C GLY A 121 7.52 -7.64 -33.07
N TYR A 122 7.09 -6.72 -32.19
CA TYR A 122 7.93 -5.62 -31.68
C TYR A 122 8.84 -6.08 -30.53
N ILE A 123 8.54 -7.20 -29.89
CA ILE A 123 9.26 -7.77 -28.77
C ILE A 123 9.46 -9.27 -29.04
N ASP A 124 10.65 -9.78 -28.77
CA ASP A 124 10.92 -11.21 -28.84
C ASP A 124 10.34 -11.92 -27.60
N GLU A 125 9.52 -12.95 -27.81
CA GLU A 125 8.78 -13.68 -26.77
C GLU A 125 9.70 -14.28 -25.71
N VAL A 126 10.84 -14.81 -26.10
CA VAL A 126 11.86 -15.40 -25.21
C VAL A 126 12.37 -14.41 -24.16
N ASN A 127 12.32 -13.11 -24.44
CA ASN A 127 12.82 -12.09 -23.52
C ASN A 127 11.82 -11.72 -22.42
N VAL A 128 10.55 -12.10 -22.59
CA VAL A 128 9.47 -11.83 -21.62
C VAL A 128 9.23 -13.03 -20.70
N ASP A 129 9.77 -14.20 -21.07
CA ASP A 129 9.70 -15.39 -20.23
C ASP A 129 10.39 -15.17 -18.89
N ASN A 130 9.80 -15.75 -17.83
CA ASN A 130 10.32 -15.66 -16.47
C ASN A 130 10.39 -14.21 -15.91
N MET A 131 9.47 -13.36 -16.34
CA MET A 131 9.36 -11.97 -15.90
C MET A 131 7.92 -11.65 -15.47
N ILE A 132 7.74 -11.11 -14.26
CA ILE A 132 6.48 -10.51 -13.86
C ILE A 132 6.46 -9.05 -14.28
N ILE A 133 5.32 -8.59 -14.81
CA ILE A 133 5.15 -7.24 -15.34
C ILE A 133 3.97 -6.58 -14.63
N LEU A 134 4.20 -5.38 -14.09
CA LEU A 134 3.19 -4.57 -13.40
C LEU A 134 3.33 -3.10 -13.83
N GLY A 135 2.21 -2.40 -14.03
CA GLY A 135 2.24 -0.98 -14.30
C GLY A 135 0.94 -0.47 -14.92
N GLU A 136 0.59 0.76 -14.58
CA GLU A 136 -0.51 1.50 -15.19
C GLU A 136 0.04 2.37 -16.32
N LEU A 137 -0.68 2.48 -17.45
CA LEU A 137 -0.30 3.33 -18.57
C LEU A 137 -1.14 4.60 -18.61
N SER A 138 -0.45 5.73 -18.74
CA SER A 138 -1.05 6.98 -19.19
C SER A 138 -1.20 7.01 -20.72
N LEU A 139 -2.05 7.87 -21.23
CA LEU A 139 -2.33 7.95 -22.67
C LEU A 139 -1.10 8.36 -23.50
N ASP A 140 -0.13 9.04 -22.90
CA ASP A 140 1.14 9.44 -23.55
C ASP A 140 2.19 8.31 -23.59
N GLY A 141 1.90 7.16 -22.96
CA GLY A 141 2.80 6.02 -22.84
C GLY A 141 3.72 6.07 -21.65
N SER A 142 3.56 7.03 -20.73
CA SER A 142 4.22 7.02 -19.41
C SER A 142 3.64 5.94 -18.50
N ILE A 143 4.46 5.43 -17.57
CA ILE A 143 4.10 4.36 -16.65
C ILE A 143 3.96 4.94 -15.25
N ASN A 144 2.76 4.79 -14.69
CA ASN A 144 2.40 5.20 -13.34
C ASN A 144 2.62 4.06 -12.33
N GLY A 145 2.88 4.46 -11.07
CA GLY A 145 2.96 3.53 -9.96
C GLY A 145 1.66 2.80 -9.69
N VAL A 146 1.78 1.58 -9.18
CA VAL A 146 0.65 0.74 -8.80
C VAL A 146 0.78 0.27 -7.36
N SER A 147 -0.34 -0.01 -6.71
CA SER A 147 -0.35 -0.57 -5.35
C SER A 147 -0.11 -2.08 -5.36
N GLY A 148 0.54 -2.60 -4.30
CA GLY A 148 0.73 -4.03 -4.11
C GLY A 148 1.83 -4.65 -4.95
N VAL A 149 2.86 -3.90 -5.31
CA VAL A 149 4.03 -4.43 -6.01
C VAL A 149 4.79 -5.41 -5.12
N LEU A 150 5.00 -5.09 -3.84
CA LEU A 150 5.74 -5.95 -2.92
C LEU A 150 5.16 -7.37 -2.82
N PRO A 151 3.85 -7.59 -2.53
CA PRO A 151 3.30 -8.93 -2.50
C PRO A 151 3.39 -9.65 -3.87
N CYS A 152 3.26 -8.93 -4.99
CA CYS A 152 3.42 -9.51 -6.33
C CYS A 152 4.86 -10.00 -6.58
N VAL A 153 5.86 -9.21 -6.20
CA VAL A 153 7.28 -9.60 -6.33
C VAL A 153 7.64 -10.72 -5.36
N CYS A 154 7.08 -10.71 -4.13
CA CYS A 154 7.23 -11.82 -3.18
C CYS A 154 6.69 -13.13 -3.75
N GLU A 155 5.52 -13.10 -4.39
CA GLU A 155 4.93 -14.29 -4.99
C GLU A 155 5.68 -14.75 -6.24
N ALA A 156 6.17 -13.80 -7.05
CA ALA A 156 7.06 -14.10 -8.17
C ALA A 156 8.32 -14.86 -7.73
N LYS A 157 8.96 -14.42 -6.63
CA LYS A 157 10.11 -15.13 -6.04
C LYS A 157 9.78 -16.57 -5.65
N LYS A 158 8.62 -16.78 -4.99
CA LYS A 158 8.18 -18.14 -4.59
C LYS A 158 7.89 -19.02 -5.78
N SER A 159 7.37 -18.44 -6.87
CA SER A 159 7.09 -19.13 -8.13
C SER A 159 8.33 -19.34 -9.01
N GLY A 160 9.54 -18.95 -8.56
CA GLY A 160 10.78 -19.10 -9.29
C GLY A 160 10.99 -18.08 -10.41
N ILE A 161 10.20 -17.00 -10.45
CA ILE A 161 10.35 -15.91 -11.42
C ILE A 161 11.51 -15.02 -10.96
N SER A 162 12.48 -14.81 -11.86
CA SER A 162 13.74 -14.14 -11.53
C SER A 162 13.79 -12.65 -11.87
N LYS A 163 12.81 -12.13 -12.61
CA LYS A 163 12.77 -10.74 -13.08
C LYS A 163 11.43 -10.11 -12.79
N ALA A 164 11.43 -8.81 -12.44
CA ALA A 164 10.20 -8.02 -12.27
C ALA A 164 10.37 -6.66 -12.97
N LEU A 165 9.53 -6.39 -13.96
CA LEU A 165 9.45 -5.13 -14.65
C LEU A 165 8.32 -4.31 -14.02
N ILE A 166 8.69 -3.21 -13.36
CA ILE A 166 7.80 -2.41 -12.53
C ILE A 166 7.99 -0.90 -12.77
N PRO A 167 7.03 -0.05 -12.37
CA PRO A 167 7.21 1.39 -12.44
C PRO A 167 8.40 1.88 -11.59
N VAL A 168 9.09 2.92 -12.06
CA VAL A 168 10.21 3.57 -11.32
C VAL A 168 9.76 4.00 -9.92
N SER A 169 8.55 4.52 -9.77
CA SER A 169 7.98 4.92 -8.47
C SER A 169 7.85 3.77 -7.46
N ASN A 170 7.78 2.53 -7.93
CA ASN A 170 7.72 1.32 -7.09
C ASN A 170 9.10 0.64 -6.91
N TYR A 171 10.18 1.22 -7.45
CA TYR A 171 11.51 0.58 -7.41
C TYR A 171 11.98 0.26 -6.00
N ASN A 172 11.86 1.21 -5.08
CA ASN A 172 12.28 1.04 -3.70
C ASN A 172 11.48 -0.05 -2.96
N GLU A 173 10.22 -0.21 -3.32
CA GLU A 173 9.34 -1.27 -2.83
C GLU A 173 9.77 -2.65 -3.37
N GLY A 174 9.99 -2.75 -4.68
CA GLY A 174 10.37 -4.00 -5.33
C GLY A 174 11.72 -4.54 -4.87
N ARG A 175 12.72 -3.67 -4.70
CA ARG A 175 14.08 -4.05 -4.30
C ARG A 175 14.21 -4.63 -2.89
N ILE A 176 13.17 -4.53 -2.05
CA ILE A 176 13.13 -5.17 -0.73
C ILE A 176 13.24 -6.70 -0.88
N VAL A 177 12.73 -7.23 -2.00
CA VAL A 177 12.73 -8.68 -2.26
C VAL A 177 14.04 -9.11 -2.90
N GLU A 178 14.93 -9.67 -2.12
CA GLU A 178 16.19 -10.22 -2.62
C GLU A 178 15.98 -11.35 -3.63
N LYS A 179 16.96 -11.55 -4.55
CA LYS A 179 17.01 -12.60 -5.58
C LYS A 179 16.00 -12.45 -6.73
N VAL A 180 15.29 -11.34 -6.82
CA VAL A 180 14.51 -10.95 -8.00
C VAL A 180 15.17 -9.72 -8.60
N ASN A 181 15.50 -9.77 -9.89
CA ASN A 181 16.07 -8.63 -10.60
C ASN A 181 14.96 -7.63 -10.92
N ILE A 182 14.98 -6.48 -10.26
CA ILE A 182 13.99 -5.42 -10.41
C ILE A 182 14.40 -4.49 -11.57
N ILE A 183 13.50 -4.35 -12.53
CA ILE A 183 13.70 -3.55 -13.73
C ILE A 183 12.74 -2.35 -13.66
N PRO A 184 13.22 -1.17 -13.23
CA PRO A 184 12.40 0.02 -13.16
C PRO A 184 12.17 0.60 -14.55
N THR A 185 10.94 1.00 -14.86
CA THR A 185 10.60 1.63 -16.13
C THR A 185 9.62 2.78 -15.95
N ASN A 186 9.80 3.84 -16.72
CA ASN A 186 8.96 5.04 -16.69
C ASN A 186 8.10 5.24 -17.95
N SER A 187 8.35 4.46 -19.00
CA SER A 187 7.61 4.57 -20.25
C SER A 187 7.54 3.24 -21.00
N LEU A 188 6.49 3.05 -21.78
CA LEU A 188 6.29 1.86 -22.60
C LEU A 188 7.46 1.67 -23.59
N LYS A 189 8.00 2.76 -24.15
CA LYS A 189 9.15 2.72 -25.05
C LYS A 189 10.40 2.16 -24.36
N MET A 190 10.68 2.62 -23.13
CA MET A 190 11.81 2.13 -22.34
C MET A 190 11.64 0.66 -21.98
N ALA A 191 10.41 0.23 -21.63
CA ALA A 191 10.12 -1.18 -21.35
C ALA A 191 10.43 -2.08 -22.56
N VAL A 192 10.00 -1.70 -23.76
CA VAL A 192 10.28 -2.42 -25.01
C VAL A 192 11.78 -2.44 -25.32
N GLN A 193 12.46 -1.31 -25.18
CA GLN A 193 13.92 -1.20 -25.40
C GLN A 193 14.69 -2.15 -24.44
N TYR A 194 14.30 -2.17 -23.17
CA TYR A 194 14.94 -3.07 -22.21
C TYR A 194 14.72 -4.54 -22.58
N ILE A 195 13.51 -4.91 -22.92
CA ILE A 195 13.17 -6.31 -23.24
C ILE A 195 13.97 -6.77 -24.46
N ASN A 196 14.11 -5.93 -25.49
CA ASN A 196 14.82 -6.31 -26.72
C ASN A 196 16.34 -6.26 -26.58
N ASN A 197 16.89 -5.30 -25.85
CA ASN A 197 18.34 -5.03 -25.85
C ASN A 197 19.03 -5.40 -24.52
N GLY A 198 18.27 -5.64 -23.45
CA GLY A 198 18.81 -5.90 -22.12
C GLY A 198 19.49 -4.68 -21.46
N ILE A 199 19.41 -3.51 -22.07
CA ILE A 199 20.10 -2.28 -21.64
C ILE A 199 19.07 -1.28 -21.14
N ILE A 200 19.20 -0.85 -19.91
CA ILE A 200 18.58 0.38 -19.41
C ILE A 200 19.61 1.47 -19.69
N GLU A 201 19.32 2.40 -20.62
CA GLU A 201 20.11 3.63 -20.71
C GLU A 201 20.12 4.29 -19.33
N ASN A 202 21.33 4.52 -18.80
CA ASN A 202 21.60 5.00 -17.45
C ASN A 202 20.65 6.13 -17.05
N GLN A 203 19.55 5.79 -16.41
CA GLN A 203 18.95 6.75 -15.49
C GLN A 203 19.92 6.83 -14.31
N ARG A 204 20.48 8.03 -14.08
CA ARG A 204 21.18 8.36 -12.85
C ARG A 204 20.30 7.80 -11.72
N GLN A 205 20.80 6.77 -11.07
CA GLN A 205 20.26 6.34 -9.80
C GLN A 205 20.42 7.56 -8.91
N ASP A 206 19.38 8.34 -8.78
CA ASP A 206 19.31 9.32 -7.70
C ASP A 206 19.48 8.47 -6.44
N ASN A 207 20.60 8.72 -5.77
CA ASN A 207 21.01 8.00 -4.57
C ASN A 207 19.83 7.96 -3.61
N PRO A 208 19.36 6.78 -3.17
CA PRO A 208 18.24 6.67 -2.26
C PRO A 208 18.48 7.29 -0.88
N GLU A 209 19.68 7.80 -0.63
CA GLU A 209 20.05 8.52 0.59
C GLU A 209 19.46 9.95 0.68
N GLN A 210 18.91 10.51 -0.42
CA GLN A 210 18.37 11.87 -0.41
C GLN A 210 16.88 11.99 -0.06
N CYS A 211 16.15 10.90 0.15
CA CYS A 211 14.74 10.95 0.57
C CYS A 211 14.53 10.96 2.09
N ARG A 212 15.58 11.06 2.89
CA ARG A 212 15.50 11.05 4.37
C ARG A 212 15.52 12.42 5.02
N THR A 213 15.20 13.49 4.31
CA THR A 213 15.11 14.84 4.91
C THR A 213 13.69 15.36 4.97
N THR A 214 12.80 14.66 5.64
CA THR A 214 11.86 15.37 6.50
C THR A 214 12.55 15.45 7.85
N ASP A 215 12.82 16.65 8.34
CA ASP A 215 13.10 16.92 9.75
C ASP A 215 11.95 16.33 10.57
N LYS A 216 12.01 15.01 10.82
CA LYS A 216 11.23 14.42 11.90
C LYS A 216 11.82 15.06 13.14
N GLN A 217 11.18 16.11 13.67
CA GLN A 217 11.39 16.48 15.05
C GLN A 217 11.37 15.17 15.82
N GLU A 218 12.52 14.81 16.41
CA GLU A 218 12.60 13.61 17.23
C GLU A 218 11.61 13.77 18.37
N ILE A 219 10.42 13.21 18.16
CA ILE A 219 9.35 13.23 19.15
C ILE A 219 9.79 12.30 20.26
N ASN A 220 10.34 12.85 21.34
CA ASN A 220 10.85 12.08 22.46
C ASN A 220 9.79 11.97 23.55
N TYR A 221 9.66 10.78 24.14
CA TYR A 221 8.79 10.53 25.29
C TYR A 221 9.25 11.34 26.52
N ALA A 222 10.53 11.65 26.62
CA ALA A 222 11.12 12.48 27.66
C ALA A 222 10.59 13.93 27.70
N ASP A 223 10.03 14.44 26.57
CA ASP A 223 9.46 15.79 26.47
C ASP A 223 8.13 15.96 27.23
N ILE A 224 7.59 14.87 27.77
CA ILE A 224 6.35 14.92 28.55
C ILE A 224 6.69 15.42 29.96
N CYS A 225 6.13 16.58 30.31
CA CYS A 225 6.31 17.15 31.64
C CYS A 225 5.33 16.54 32.64
N GLY A 226 5.80 16.22 33.84
CA GLY A 226 4.96 15.61 34.88
C GLY A 226 4.41 14.25 34.50
N GLN A 227 3.22 13.89 35.03
CA GLN A 227 2.49 12.64 34.72
C GLN A 227 3.30 11.36 35.01
N GLU A 228 4.08 11.33 36.09
CA GLU A 228 5.03 10.23 36.39
C GLU A 228 4.33 8.86 36.50
N ALA A 229 3.13 8.81 37.10
CA ALA A 229 2.33 7.58 37.17
C ALA A 229 1.88 7.11 35.78
N ALA A 230 1.44 8.04 34.93
CA ALA A 230 1.00 7.73 33.57
C ALA A 230 2.16 7.33 32.68
N LYS A 231 3.33 7.99 32.80
CA LYS A 231 4.57 7.61 32.14
C LYS A 231 4.98 6.19 32.51
N ARG A 232 5.03 5.89 33.80
CA ARG A 232 5.39 4.56 34.31
C ARG A 232 4.43 3.48 33.79
N ALA A 233 3.12 3.73 33.85
CA ALA A 233 2.12 2.80 33.34
C ALA A 233 2.27 2.60 31.82
N THR A 234 2.52 3.66 31.06
CA THR A 234 2.73 3.56 29.61
C THR A 234 3.98 2.74 29.28
N MET A 235 5.08 2.92 30.00
CA MET A 235 6.29 2.08 29.81
C MET A 235 6.01 0.60 30.04
N ILE A 236 5.27 0.27 31.11
CA ILE A 236 4.87 -1.12 31.41
C ILE A 236 3.95 -1.65 30.29
N ALA A 237 2.97 -0.84 29.85
CA ALA A 237 2.06 -1.21 28.78
C ALA A 237 2.81 -1.50 27.46
N VAL A 238 3.75 -0.65 27.11
CA VAL A 238 4.59 -0.81 25.90
C VAL A 238 5.47 -2.06 25.99
N ALA A 239 6.09 -2.30 27.13
CA ALA A 239 6.96 -3.47 27.33
C ALA A 239 6.19 -4.80 27.16
N GLY A 240 4.91 -4.84 27.55
CA GLY A 240 4.05 -6.01 27.44
C GLY A 240 3.10 -6.00 26.23
N MET A 241 3.11 -4.95 25.38
CA MET A 241 2.11 -4.72 24.33
C MET A 241 0.67 -4.72 24.87
N HIS A 242 0.49 -4.20 26.10
CA HIS A 242 -0.78 -4.12 26.81
C HIS A 242 -1.64 -2.95 26.32
N ASN A 243 -2.93 -3.16 26.24
CA ASN A 243 -3.89 -2.11 25.90
C ASN A 243 -4.06 -1.15 27.09
N ILE A 244 -3.98 0.15 26.84
CA ILE A 244 -4.04 1.18 27.88
C ILE A 244 -5.11 2.22 27.62
N MET A 245 -5.84 2.62 28.70
CA MET A 245 -6.84 3.68 28.68
C MET A 245 -6.37 4.85 29.53
N TYR A 246 -6.29 6.03 28.95
CA TYR A 246 -6.06 7.28 29.66
C TYR A 246 -7.39 7.98 30.00
N ILE A 247 -7.62 8.26 31.27
CA ILE A 247 -8.83 8.94 31.77
C ILE A 247 -8.42 10.20 32.51
N GLY A 248 -8.86 11.36 32.02
CA GLY A 248 -8.54 12.62 32.71
C GLY A 248 -9.16 13.85 32.05
N PRO A 249 -9.02 15.01 32.68
CA PRO A 249 -9.61 16.25 32.20
C PRO A 249 -9.05 16.69 30.85
N PRO A 250 -9.75 17.58 30.14
CA PRO A 250 -9.18 18.22 28.94
C PRO A 250 -7.85 18.90 29.26
N GLY A 251 -6.88 18.83 28.33
CA GLY A 251 -5.56 19.46 28.53
C GLY A 251 -4.58 18.68 29.41
N SER A 252 -4.92 17.49 29.92
CA SER A 252 -4.01 16.65 30.74
C SER A 252 -2.91 15.94 29.95
N GLY A 253 -2.76 16.19 28.64
CA GLY A 253 -1.67 15.62 27.83
C GLY A 253 -1.89 14.21 27.30
N LYS A 254 -3.10 13.63 27.39
CA LYS A 254 -3.43 12.26 26.90
C LYS A 254 -3.00 12.01 25.46
N THR A 255 -3.42 12.87 24.56
CA THR A 255 -3.08 12.79 23.12
C THR A 255 -1.57 12.94 22.88
N MET A 256 -0.92 13.80 23.65
CA MET A 256 0.53 14.01 23.58
C MET A 256 1.30 12.77 24.03
N MET A 257 0.88 12.11 25.10
CA MET A 257 1.47 10.85 25.56
C MET A 257 1.27 9.74 24.53
N ALA A 258 0.05 9.58 24.00
CA ALA A 258 -0.24 8.56 23.02
C ALA A 258 0.62 8.68 21.75
N LYS A 259 0.77 9.90 21.21
CA LYS A 259 1.59 10.15 19.99
C LYS A 259 3.07 9.83 20.16
N ARG A 260 3.57 9.80 21.41
CA ARG A 260 4.98 9.50 21.72
C ARG A 260 5.23 8.03 22.04
N ILE A 261 4.20 7.20 22.14
CA ILE A 261 4.35 5.76 22.42
C ILE A 261 5.29 5.07 21.40
N PRO A 262 5.19 5.31 20.07
CA PRO A 262 6.10 4.66 19.12
C PRO A 262 7.59 4.89 19.42
N SER A 263 7.97 6.03 20.02
CA SER A 263 9.37 6.34 20.34
C SER A 263 9.97 5.51 21.49
N ILE A 264 9.14 4.84 22.28
CA ILE A 264 9.57 3.97 23.38
C ILE A 264 9.25 2.49 23.12
N MET A 265 8.64 2.16 21.96
CA MET A 265 8.43 0.78 21.57
C MET A 265 9.73 0.14 21.08
N PRO A 266 9.95 -1.16 21.32
CA PRO A 266 11.08 -1.87 20.73
C PRO A 266 11.08 -1.79 19.21
N ASP A 267 12.25 -1.75 18.59
CA ASP A 267 12.38 -1.77 17.13
C ASP A 267 11.67 -2.99 16.53
N MET A 268 11.13 -2.82 15.34
CA MET A 268 10.54 -3.94 14.61
C MET A 268 11.63 -4.87 14.09
N THR A 269 11.40 -6.18 14.19
CA THR A 269 12.19 -7.18 13.48
C THR A 269 12.03 -7.01 11.96
N PHE A 270 12.95 -7.56 11.17
CA PHE A 270 12.86 -7.50 9.71
C PHE A 270 11.54 -8.08 9.17
N ASP A 271 11.09 -9.21 9.76
CA ASP A 271 9.82 -9.85 9.37
C ASP A 271 8.61 -8.98 9.71
N GLU A 272 8.63 -8.28 10.85
CA GLU A 272 7.58 -7.32 11.21
C GLU A 272 7.59 -6.11 10.25
N LYS A 273 8.77 -5.56 9.93
CA LYS A 273 8.91 -4.48 8.93
C LYS A 273 8.35 -4.89 7.59
N LEU A 274 8.67 -6.11 7.13
CA LEU A 274 8.19 -6.64 5.87
C LEU A 274 6.66 -6.83 5.89
N ALA A 275 6.09 -7.35 6.98
CA ALA A 275 4.66 -7.52 7.13
C ALA A 275 3.90 -6.18 7.11
N VAL A 276 4.40 -5.17 7.83
CA VAL A 276 3.86 -3.81 7.83
C VAL A 276 3.98 -3.19 6.44
N THR A 277 5.14 -3.28 5.82
CA THR A 277 5.38 -2.75 4.46
C THR A 277 4.41 -3.37 3.45
N ASN A 278 4.15 -4.68 3.56
CA ASN A 278 3.18 -5.37 2.71
C ASN A 278 1.75 -4.81 2.86
N ILE A 279 1.33 -4.51 4.09
CA ILE A 279 0.03 -3.88 4.37
C ILE A 279 -0.05 -2.50 3.69
N TYR A 280 0.97 -1.67 3.87
CA TYR A 280 1.02 -0.32 3.29
C TYR A 280 1.13 -0.34 1.76
N SER A 281 1.83 -1.32 1.19
CA SER A 281 1.89 -1.57 -0.25
C SER A 281 0.50 -1.83 -0.84
N VAL A 282 -0.24 -2.79 -0.25
CA VAL A 282 -1.61 -3.13 -0.69
C VAL A 282 -2.58 -1.96 -0.50
N ALA A 283 -2.42 -1.18 0.58
CA ALA A 283 -3.21 0.01 0.84
C ALA A 283 -2.90 1.17 -0.14
N GLY A 284 -1.78 1.11 -0.87
CA GLY A 284 -1.30 2.18 -1.74
C GLY A 284 -0.77 3.39 -0.97
N GLN A 285 -0.33 3.19 0.28
CA GLN A 285 0.17 4.25 1.18
C GLN A 285 1.69 4.19 1.41
N LEU A 286 2.41 3.38 0.64
CA LEU A 286 3.85 3.18 0.83
C LEU A 286 4.70 4.36 0.32
N GLY A 287 4.16 5.20 -0.57
CA GLY A 287 4.89 6.32 -1.18
C GLY A 287 5.48 7.32 -0.17
N GLU A 288 4.86 7.47 1.00
CA GLU A 288 5.34 8.35 2.07
C GLU A 288 6.61 7.80 2.77
N TYR A 289 6.85 6.50 2.70
CA TYR A 289 7.96 5.82 3.39
C TYR A 289 9.17 5.56 2.48
N GLY A 290 9.03 5.72 1.19
CA GLY A 290 10.11 5.57 0.21
C GLY A 290 10.72 4.16 0.12
N GLY A 291 10.09 3.13 0.71
CA GLY A 291 10.58 1.75 0.73
C GLY A 291 10.11 0.96 1.94
N LEU A 292 11.03 0.30 2.64
CA LEU A 292 10.71 -0.47 3.85
C LEU A 292 10.21 0.46 4.97
N VAL A 293 9.06 0.12 5.57
CA VAL A 293 8.54 0.84 6.76
C VAL A 293 9.39 0.44 7.96
N GLU A 294 10.19 1.37 8.44
CA GLU A 294 11.13 1.14 9.55
C GLU A 294 10.51 1.43 10.92
N ASP A 295 9.67 2.47 10.98
CA ASP A 295 9.04 2.92 12.22
C ASP A 295 7.73 2.16 12.50
N ARG A 296 7.42 1.95 13.78
CA ARG A 296 6.13 1.37 14.19
C ARG A 296 4.97 2.30 13.81
N PRO A 297 3.92 1.79 13.15
CA PRO A 297 2.78 2.60 12.77
C PRO A 297 2.07 3.23 13.97
N PHE A 298 1.65 4.48 13.80
CA PHE A 298 0.74 5.16 14.70
C PHE A 298 -0.49 5.62 13.92
N ARG A 299 -1.64 5.02 14.22
CA ARG A 299 -2.90 5.36 13.56
C ARG A 299 -3.86 5.98 14.58
N ALA A 300 -4.39 7.14 14.24
CA ALA A 300 -5.32 7.89 15.07
C ALA A 300 -6.55 8.29 14.24
N PRO A 301 -7.45 7.35 13.94
CA PRO A 301 -8.64 7.64 13.15
C PRO A 301 -9.58 8.58 13.90
N TYR A 302 -10.23 9.46 13.15
CA TYR A 302 -11.20 10.38 13.72
C TYR A 302 -12.51 9.64 14.10
N HIS A 303 -13.20 10.08 15.16
CA HIS A 303 -14.36 9.39 15.72
C HIS A 303 -15.54 9.20 14.73
N ASN A 304 -15.61 9.99 13.63
CA ASN A 304 -16.62 9.85 12.60
C ASN A 304 -16.24 8.89 11.46
N VAL A 305 -15.13 8.14 11.61
CA VAL A 305 -14.68 7.17 10.64
C VAL A 305 -15.77 6.16 10.25
N THR A 306 -15.81 5.75 8.99
CA THR A 306 -16.78 4.73 8.54
C THR A 306 -16.31 3.33 8.94
N LYS A 307 -17.25 2.39 9.10
CA LYS A 307 -16.94 0.99 9.41
C LYS A 307 -15.98 0.35 8.41
N SER A 308 -16.17 0.64 7.11
CA SER A 308 -15.30 0.11 6.05
C SER A 308 -13.89 0.72 6.05
N SER A 309 -13.75 1.99 6.40
CA SER A 309 -12.43 2.60 6.56
C SER A 309 -11.71 2.10 7.81
N PHE A 310 -12.45 1.84 8.88
CA PHE A 310 -11.89 1.42 10.16
C PHE A 310 -11.45 -0.06 10.14
N PHE A 311 -12.35 -0.98 9.76
CA PHE A 311 -12.10 -2.42 9.74
C PHE A 311 -11.53 -2.94 8.41
N GLY A 312 -11.64 -2.14 7.38
CA GLY A 312 -11.42 -2.57 6.01
C GLY A 312 -12.70 -3.01 5.32
N GLY A 313 -12.65 -3.13 4.02
CA GLY A 313 -13.81 -3.53 3.21
C GLY A 313 -13.92 -2.74 1.91
N GLY A 314 -15.14 -2.54 1.47
CA GLY A 314 -15.46 -1.97 0.16
C GLY A 314 -15.84 -3.03 -0.86
N MET A 315 -16.04 -2.63 -2.11
CA MET A 315 -16.30 -3.55 -3.23
C MET A 315 -15.05 -4.42 -3.50
N PHE A 316 -13.88 -3.81 -3.39
CA PHE A 316 -12.58 -4.46 -3.39
C PHE A 316 -11.99 -4.31 -1.98
N PRO A 317 -12.03 -5.37 -1.16
CA PRO A 317 -11.61 -5.26 0.22
C PRO A 317 -10.17 -4.74 0.34
N ARG A 318 -10.02 -3.60 1.02
CA ARG A 318 -8.73 -2.99 1.35
C ARG A 318 -8.50 -3.04 2.85
N PRO A 319 -7.24 -3.04 3.30
CA PRO A 319 -6.91 -2.89 4.72
C PRO A 319 -7.54 -1.63 5.31
N GLY A 320 -8.10 -1.73 6.53
CA GLY A 320 -8.61 -0.59 7.29
C GLY A 320 -7.57 -0.06 8.29
N GLU A 321 -7.96 0.99 9.04
CA GLU A 321 -7.11 1.62 10.06
C GLU A 321 -6.55 0.62 11.08
N ILE A 322 -7.33 -0.38 11.47
CA ILE A 322 -6.91 -1.44 12.40
C ILE A 322 -5.73 -2.24 11.82
N THR A 323 -5.82 -2.63 10.54
CA THR A 323 -4.75 -3.37 9.87
C THR A 323 -3.51 -2.49 9.64
N LEU A 324 -3.74 -1.21 9.28
CA LEU A 324 -2.66 -0.22 9.12
C LEU A 324 -1.93 0.09 10.43
N ALA A 325 -2.59 -0.10 11.58
CA ALA A 325 -1.96 0.02 12.90
C ALA A 325 -1.14 -1.23 13.30
N GLY A 326 -1.13 -2.25 12.46
CA GLY A 326 -0.46 -3.53 12.75
C GLY A 326 0.99 -3.36 13.20
N LYS A 327 1.39 -4.11 14.25
CA LYS A 327 2.72 -4.02 14.91
C LYS A 327 3.06 -2.64 15.51
N GLY A 328 2.06 -1.75 15.60
CA GLY A 328 2.18 -0.41 16.13
C GLY A 328 1.03 -0.06 17.08
N VAL A 329 0.56 1.16 17.01
CA VAL A 329 -0.43 1.74 17.93
C VAL A 329 -1.70 2.16 17.18
N LEU A 330 -2.85 1.71 17.65
CA LEU A 330 -4.15 2.25 17.30
C LEU A 330 -4.60 3.16 18.45
N PHE A 331 -4.64 4.46 18.20
CA PHE A 331 -5.05 5.46 19.19
C PHE A 331 -6.47 5.94 18.92
N LEU A 332 -7.34 5.80 19.90
CA LEU A 332 -8.72 6.30 19.88
C LEU A 332 -8.86 7.46 20.85
N ASP A 333 -8.75 8.67 20.33
CA ASP A 333 -9.01 9.88 21.13
C ASP A 333 -10.51 10.11 21.30
N GLU A 334 -10.91 10.68 22.43
CA GLU A 334 -12.34 10.87 22.73
C GLU A 334 -13.18 9.60 22.50
N MET A 335 -12.69 8.46 22.98
CA MET A 335 -13.25 7.14 22.67
C MET A 335 -14.75 7.03 22.83
N THR A 336 -15.35 7.78 23.79
CA THR A 336 -16.80 7.83 24.01
C THR A 336 -17.59 8.51 22.89
N GLU A 337 -16.94 9.19 21.94
CA GLU A 337 -17.60 9.83 20.81
C GLU A 337 -17.64 8.94 19.54
N PHE A 338 -16.95 7.82 19.57
CA PHE A 338 -17.04 6.83 18.49
C PHE A 338 -18.42 6.16 18.46
N LYS A 339 -18.86 5.79 17.27
CA LYS A 339 -20.11 5.04 17.10
C LYS A 339 -20.04 3.70 17.83
N PRO A 340 -21.09 3.27 18.53
CA PRO A 340 -21.12 1.99 19.25
C PRO A 340 -20.72 0.80 18.38
N GLU A 341 -21.10 0.79 17.09
CA GLU A 341 -20.78 -0.26 16.14
C GLU A 341 -19.27 -0.41 15.85
N ILE A 342 -18.53 0.71 15.95
CA ILE A 342 -17.07 0.72 15.79
C ILE A 342 -16.43 0.12 17.05
N LEU A 343 -16.87 0.58 18.24
CA LEU A 343 -16.33 0.11 19.51
C LEU A 343 -16.59 -1.40 19.72
N GLU A 344 -17.83 -1.85 19.49
CA GLU A 344 -18.18 -3.27 19.61
C GLU A 344 -17.44 -4.15 18.60
N GLY A 345 -17.21 -3.63 17.39
CA GLY A 345 -16.46 -4.35 16.36
C GLY A 345 -14.99 -4.59 16.71
N LEU A 346 -14.40 -3.84 17.66
CA LEU A 346 -13.01 -4.03 18.11
C LEU A 346 -12.81 -5.30 18.94
N ARG A 347 -13.86 -5.85 19.53
CA ARG A 347 -13.75 -6.98 20.47
C ARG A 347 -13.06 -8.19 19.82
N GLN A 348 -13.53 -8.59 18.65
CA GLN A 348 -12.97 -9.74 17.94
C GLN A 348 -11.51 -9.50 17.51
N PRO A 349 -11.15 -8.39 16.83
CA PRO A 349 -9.76 -8.13 16.47
C PRO A 349 -8.77 -8.10 17.65
N LEU A 350 -9.23 -7.64 18.82
CA LEU A 350 -8.38 -7.62 20.02
C LEU A 350 -8.14 -9.02 20.61
N GLU A 351 -9.05 -9.98 20.39
CA GLU A 351 -8.88 -11.38 20.80
C GLU A 351 -8.12 -12.20 19.77
N ASP A 352 -8.63 -12.21 18.52
CA ASP A 352 -8.17 -13.11 17.47
C ASP A 352 -6.92 -12.58 16.75
N LYS A 353 -6.55 -11.31 16.94
CA LYS A 353 -5.46 -10.63 16.25
C LYS A 353 -5.61 -10.60 14.72
N ASP A 354 -6.83 -10.80 14.24
CA ASP A 354 -7.16 -10.72 12.83
C ASP A 354 -8.58 -10.15 12.58
N ILE A 355 -8.84 -9.79 11.34
CA ILE A 355 -10.16 -9.35 10.85
C ILE A 355 -10.50 -10.15 9.62
N THR A 356 -11.65 -10.81 9.67
CA THR A 356 -12.19 -11.57 8.53
C THR A 356 -13.32 -10.80 7.85
N ILE A 357 -13.16 -10.54 6.55
CA ILE A 357 -14.13 -9.85 5.72
C ILE A 357 -14.61 -10.80 4.63
N VAL A 358 -15.91 -11.10 4.61
CA VAL A 358 -16.52 -11.92 3.57
C VAL A 358 -17.15 -11.00 2.51
N ARG A 359 -16.69 -11.10 1.27
CA ARG A 359 -17.21 -10.33 0.12
C ARG A 359 -17.25 -11.19 -1.15
N MET A 360 -18.36 -11.12 -1.87
CA MET A 360 -18.54 -11.83 -3.14
C MET A 360 -18.21 -13.33 -3.06
N GLY A 361 -18.60 -13.99 -1.96
CA GLY A 361 -18.34 -15.42 -1.73
C GLY A 361 -16.89 -15.77 -1.40
N ARG A 362 -16.01 -14.77 -1.17
CA ARG A 362 -14.62 -14.97 -0.77
C ARG A 362 -14.35 -14.37 0.59
N THR A 363 -13.43 -14.99 1.31
CA THR A 363 -12.99 -14.57 2.65
C THR A 363 -11.63 -13.94 2.56
N TYR A 364 -11.51 -12.72 3.12
CA TYR A 364 -10.27 -11.95 3.22
C TYR A 364 -9.92 -11.81 4.68
N THR A 365 -8.74 -12.26 5.07
CA THR A 365 -8.23 -12.13 6.44
C THR A 365 -7.10 -11.12 6.45
N TYR A 366 -7.21 -10.13 7.34
CA TYR A 366 -6.21 -9.10 7.57
C TYR A 366 -5.70 -9.17 9.00
N PRO A 367 -4.38 -9.07 9.24
CA PRO A 367 -3.85 -9.05 10.60
C PRO A 367 -4.29 -7.78 11.33
N ALA A 368 -4.54 -7.92 12.63
CA ALA A 368 -4.97 -6.86 13.53
C ALA A 368 -4.18 -6.90 14.85
N ASP A 369 -2.90 -7.16 14.78
CA ASP A 369 -2.00 -7.23 15.94
C ASP A 369 -1.39 -5.86 16.23
N PHE A 370 -2.06 -5.08 17.06
CA PHE A 370 -1.71 -3.70 17.44
C PHE A 370 -1.91 -3.51 18.95
N MET A 371 -1.28 -2.48 19.50
CA MET A 371 -1.54 -1.99 20.85
C MET A 371 -2.70 -0.97 20.79
N LEU A 372 -3.78 -1.23 21.51
CA LEU A 372 -4.89 -0.28 21.63
C LEU A 372 -4.60 0.74 22.72
N VAL A 373 -4.62 2.01 22.33
CA VAL A 373 -4.52 3.14 23.27
C VAL A 373 -5.80 3.95 23.18
N GLY A 374 -6.55 3.99 24.29
CA GLY A 374 -7.76 4.79 24.40
C GLY A 374 -7.51 6.07 25.21
N ALA A 375 -8.20 7.15 24.87
CA ALA A 375 -8.28 8.34 25.70
C ALA A 375 -9.74 8.79 25.85
N MET A 376 -10.12 9.15 27.06
CA MET A 376 -11.43 9.70 27.33
C MET A 376 -11.41 10.69 28.51
N ASN A 377 -12.44 11.51 28.58
CA ASN A 377 -12.70 12.31 29.75
C ASN A 377 -13.47 11.50 30.81
N PRO A 378 -13.40 11.83 32.11
CA PRO A 378 -14.10 11.10 33.16
C PRO A 378 -15.62 11.31 33.15
N CYS A 379 -16.09 12.36 32.48
CA CYS A 379 -17.51 12.68 32.28
C CYS A 379 -17.67 13.64 31.11
N LYS A 380 -18.91 13.98 30.74
CA LYS A 380 -19.19 14.86 29.60
C LYS A 380 -18.58 16.27 29.75
N CYS A 381 -18.51 16.84 30.97
CA CYS A 381 -17.85 18.14 31.21
C CYS A 381 -16.34 18.03 31.41
N GLY A 382 -15.81 16.82 31.67
CA GLY A 382 -14.37 16.53 31.79
C GLY A 382 -13.78 16.66 33.19
N TYR A 383 -14.54 17.14 34.21
CA TYR A 383 -13.99 17.54 35.50
C TYR A 383 -14.32 16.61 36.68
N TYR A 384 -15.05 15.51 36.46
CA TYR A 384 -15.28 14.55 37.52
C TYR A 384 -13.94 13.89 37.97
N PRO A 385 -13.69 13.69 39.30
CA PRO A 385 -14.58 13.81 40.44
C PRO A 385 -14.65 15.19 41.11
N ASP A 386 -13.94 16.21 40.59
CA ASP A 386 -13.97 17.57 41.16
C ASP A 386 -15.38 18.19 41.07
N ARG A 387 -16.13 18.12 42.19
CA ARG A 387 -17.49 18.64 42.25
C ARG A 387 -17.57 20.16 42.24
N SER A 388 -16.49 20.85 42.43
CA SER A 388 -16.47 22.33 42.29
C SER A 388 -16.59 22.79 40.83
N ARG A 389 -16.13 21.95 39.90
CA ARG A 389 -16.09 22.21 38.45
C ARG A 389 -17.07 21.30 37.67
N CYS A 390 -17.43 20.17 38.22
CA CYS A 390 -18.27 19.16 37.57
C CYS A 390 -19.73 19.29 37.97
N ASN A 391 -20.59 19.63 37.00
CA ASN A 391 -22.05 19.75 37.16
C ASN A 391 -22.82 18.52 36.68
N CYS A 392 -22.14 17.42 36.27
CA CYS A 392 -22.77 16.22 35.77
C CYS A 392 -23.45 15.44 36.92
N SER A 393 -24.69 14.98 36.70
CA SER A 393 -25.34 14.05 37.60
C SER A 393 -24.65 12.68 37.56
N GLU A 394 -24.86 11.86 38.59
CA GLU A 394 -24.34 10.48 38.58
C GLU A 394 -24.91 9.64 37.43
N GLN A 395 -26.16 9.90 37.07
CA GLN A 395 -26.78 9.22 35.91
C GLN A 395 -26.13 9.62 34.58
N ASP A 396 -25.76 10.91 34.43
CA ASP A 396 -25.06 11.37 33.22
C ASP A 396 -23.66 10.78 33.12
N ILE A 397 -22.95 10.68 34.26
CA ILE A 397 -21.61 10.04 34.32
C ILE A 397 -21.73 8.57 33.95
N LYS A 398 -22.66 7.82 34.55
CA LYS A 398 -22.90 6.41 34.22
C LYS A 398 -23.27 6.21 32.74
N ARG A 399 -24.13 7.08 32.19
CA ARG A 399 -24.51 7.04 30.77
C ARG A 399 -23.31 7.32 29.85
N TYR A 400 -22.47 8.28 30.23
CA TYR A 400 -21.27 8.63 29.45
C TYR A 400 -20.25 7.53 29.42
N ILE A 401 -19.90 6.95 30.58
CA ILE A 401 -18.96 5.82 30.69
C ILE A 401 -19.56 4.56 30.04
N GLY A 402 -20.87 4.35 30.18
CA GLY A 402 -21.60 3.23 29.60
C GLY A 402 -21.70 3.21 28.07
N LYS A 403 -21.20 4.25 27.37
CA LYS A 403 -21.01 4.21 25.91
C LYS A 403 -19.96 3.16 25.50
N ILE A 404 -19.02 2.83 26.38
CA ILE A 404 -18.06 1.75 26.21
C ILE A 404 -18.62 0.54 26.96
N SER A 405 -18.84 -0.57 26.27
CA SER A 405 -19.38 -1.79 26.86
C SER A 405 -18.40 -2.46 27.82
N MET A 406 -18.92 -3.15 28.84
CA MET A 406 -18.08 -3.89 29.77
C MET A 406 -17.12 -4.88 29.09
N PRO A 407 -17.55 -5.68 28.07
CA PRO A 407 -16.63 -6.57 27.35
C PRO A 407 -15.48 -5.86 26.64
N LEU A 408 -15.68 -4.59 26.23
CA LEU A 408 -14.59 -3.80 25.65
C LEU A 408 -13.68 -3.23 26.75
N TRP A 409 -14.23 -2.86 27.91
CA TRP A 409 -13.44 -2.48 29.08
C TRP A 409 -12.50 -3.60 29.53
N ASP A 410 -12.96 -4.85 29.51
CA ASP A 410 -12.16 -6.04 29.87
C ASP A 410 -10.97 -6.29 28.90
N ARG A 411 -10.93 -5.60 27.76
CA ARG A 411 -9.80 -5.66 26.81
C ARG A 411 -8.71 -4.61 27.08
N PHE A 412 -8.96 -3.68 28.02
CA PHE A 412 -7.91 -2.78 28.49
C PHE A 412 -7.22 -3.39 29.71
N ASP A 413 -5.94 -3.70 29.55
CA ASP A 413 -5.13 -4.27 30.64
C ASP A 413 -4.86 -3.23 31.73
N MET A 414 -4.78 -1.95 31.35
CA MET A 414 -4.48 -0.83 32.23
C MET A 414 -5.41 0.36 32.00
N CYS A 415 -5.92 0.92 33.10
CA CYS A 415 -6.64 2.19 33.10
C CYS A 415 -5.90 3.17 34.01
N ILE A 416 -5.45 4.29 33.47
CA ILE A 416 -4.67 5.27 34.21
C ILE A 416 -5.37 6.61 34.24
N LYS A 417 -5.39 7.22 35.42
CA LYS A 417 -5.88 8.58 35.57
C LYS A 417 -4.75 9.55 35.26
N THR A 418 -5.05 10.55 34.41
CA THR A 418 -4.16 11.69 34.13
C THR A 418 -4.68 12.92 34.84
N ASP A 419 -3.78 13.68 35.47
CA ASP A 419 -4.11 14.89 36.21
C ASP A 419 -3.82 16.15 35.37
N GLU A 420 -4.40 17.29 35.74
CA GLU A 420 -4.05 18.57 35.13
C GLU A 420 -2.58 18.91 35.48
N ILE A 421 -1.81 19.37 34.49
CA ILE A 421 -0.43 19.78 34.68
C ILE A 421 -0.43 21.27 35.05
N GLY A 422 0.05 21.62 36.25
CA GLY A 422 0.23 22.99 36.67
C GLY A 422 1.33 23.71 35.87
N TYR A 423 1.19 25.03 35.69
CA TYR A 423 2.16 25.86 34.96
C TYR A 423 3.60 25.74 35.49
N GLU A 424 3.75 25.55 36.81
CA GLU A 424 5.08 25.37 37.45
C GLU A 424 5.77 24.07 37.02
N GLN A 425 5.01 22.98 36.79
CA GLN A 425 5.55 21.70 36.35
C GLN A 425 6.07 21.76 34.90
N ILE A 426 5.43 22.59 34.06
CA ILE A 426 5.86 22.81 32.67
C ILE A 426 7.21 23.58 32.66
N ARG A 427 7.41 24.48 33.59
CA ARG A 427 8.61 25.33 33.68
C ARG A 427 9.85 24.60 34.22
N CYS A 428 9.68 23.62 35.10
CA CYS A 428 10.77 22.84 35.69
C CYS A 428 11.35 21.74 34.80
N SER A 429 10.73 21.43 33.68
CA SER A 429 11.14 20.29 32.81
C SER A 429 12.26 20.62 31.81
N SER A 430 12.69 21.89 31.73
CA SER A 430 13.80 22.29 30.86
C SER A 430 15.21 21.83 31.35
N ASP A 431 15.32 21.29 32.56
CA ASP A 431 16.59 20.92 33.16
C ASP A 431 16.87 19.42 33.31
N ASN A 432 15.96 18.55 33.04
CA ASN A 432 16.15 17.10 33.21
C ASN A 432 16.14 16.34 31.87
N GLY A 433 17.23 16.47 31.12
CA GLY A 433 17.54 15.67 29.94
C GLY A 433 17.88 14.21 30.29
N LEU A 434 16.89 13.41 30.75
CA LEU A 434 17.02 11.98 30.83
C LEU A 434 16.44 11.35 29.55
N SER A 435 17.30 11.11 28.60
CA SER A 435 16.98 10.24 27.44
C SER A 435 16.69 8.83 27.96
N LEU A 436 15.48 8.34 27.73
CA LEU A 436 15.05 6.98 28.07
C LEU A 436 15.72 5.89 27.19
N ILE A 437 16.62 6.26 26.31
CA ILE A 437 17.39 5.33 25.45
C ILE A 437 18.34 4.43 26.27
N HIS A 438 18.51 4.68 27.58
CA HIS A 438 19.45 3.95 28.44
C HIS A 438 18.80 3.05 29.51
N ILE A 439 17.52 2.68 29.35
CA ILE A 439 16.86 1.69 30.23
C ILE A 439 16.56 0.41 29.41
#